data_0af905ea837a014890e9640bd75f8652
#
_entry.id   0af905ea837a014890e9640bd75f8652
#
_cell.length_a   1.000
_cell.length_b   1.000
_cell.length_c   1.000
_cell.angle_alpha   90.00
_cell.angle_beta   90.00
_cell.angle_gamma   90.00
#
_symmetry.space_group_name_H-M   'P 1'
#
loop_
_entity.id
_entity.type
_entity.pdbx_description
1 polymer ?
#
loop_
_entity_poly.entity_id
_entity_poly.type
_entity_poly.pdbx_seq_one_letter_code
_entity_poly.pdbx_strand_id
1 'polypeptide(L)'
;MSKLTILTALVRGGMTPIAACAMGGNMMRESNMTANIAQRGMTTLTDAEYTAAADSGAIDFTHDAVGYGLCQWTYYTRKQALLEYAKSMGSSVGDEGTQVNFCLKELRGEYPALWEYLTTAQDLYGTAARICKEYERPAVNNIADRANAGNALYMQYGSQLDAIAAGDAETAEDPSGADSSLSGAGGESSRSLPGTVRDGDKTPEAGYLSALFVNLGYDVLWDGLRACLIDFQSKTGLDADGICGEKTWSKILNN
;
A
#
# COMPACT_ATOMS: atom_id res chain seq x y z
N MET A 1 12.33 8.63 -4.18
CA MET A 1 12.56 7.76 -3.00
C MET A 1 12.05 6.35 -3.26
N SER A 2 12.37 5.38 -2.41
CA SER A 2 11.87 4.02 -2.53
C SER A 2 10.48 3.86 -1.88
N LYS A 3 9.76 2.78 -2.24
CA LYS A 3 8.48 2.45 -1.57
C LYS A 3 8.65 2.32 -0.05
N LEU A 4 9.79 1.76 0.40
CA LEU A 4 10.12 1.66 1.82
C LEU A 4 10.20 3.03 2.49
N THR A 5 10.76 4.04 1.82
CA THR A 5 10.87 5.40 2.39
C THR A 5 9.49 6.00 2.65
N ILE A 6 8.55 5.86 1.71
CA ILE A 6 7.15 6.31 1.89
C ILE A 6 6.51 5.59 3.08
N LEU A 7 6.61 4.25 3.11
CA LEU A 7 6.02 3.44 4.18
C LEU A 7 6.62 3.77 5.54
N THR A 8 7.94 3.95 5.61
CA THR A 8 8.65 4.40 6.83
C THR A 8 8.14 5.74 7.32
N ALA A 9 7.93 6.70 6.41
CA ALA A 9 7.40 8.01 6.77
C ALA A 9 5.96 7.92 7.32
N LEU A 10 5.12 7.05 6.74
CA LEU A 10 3.76 6.79 7.25
C LEU A 10 3.78 6.17 8.66
N VAL A 11 4.67 5.18 8.90
CA VAL A 11 4.83 4.55 10.23
C VAL A 11 5.36 5.57 11.25
N ARG A 12 6.42 6.31 10.92
CA ARG A 12 6.95 7.39 11.78
C ARG A 12 5.92 8.49 12.02
N GLY A 13 5.01 8.67 11.07
CA GLY A 13 3.84 9.53 11.21
C GLY A 13 2.76 8.98 12.14
N GLY A 14 2.88 7.77 12.70
CA GLY A 14 1.98 7.21 13.70
C GLY A 14 0.99 6.16 13.17
N MET A 15 1.08 5.75 11.90
CA MET A 15 0.32 4.59 11.42
C MET A 15 0.95 3.29 11.93
N THR A 16 0.13 2.25 12.14
CA THR A 16 0.70 0.90 12.29
C THR A 16 1.38 0.46 10.99
N PRO A 17 2.35 -0.47 11.02
CA PRO A 17 2.93 -1.06 9.81
C PRO A 17 1.88 -1.62 8.84
N ILE A 18 0.84 -2.25 9.36
CA ILE A 18 -0.33 -2.74 8.63
C ILE A 18 -1.06 -1.57 7.92
N ALA A 19 -1.35 -0.48 8.65
CA ALA A 19 -2.03 0.68 8.07
C ALA A 19 -1.18 1.39 7.02
N ALA A 20 0.12 1.52 7.25
CA ALA A 20 1.06 2.10 6.28
C ALA A 20 1.10 1.28 4.97
N CYS A 21 1.15 -0.05 5.07
CA CYS A 21 1.11 -0.92 3.90
C CYS A 21 -0.26 -0.89 3.20
N ALA A 22 -1.37 -0.81 3.94
CA ALA A 22 -2.70 -0.64 3.36
C ALA A 22 -2.85 0.70 2.63
N MET A 23 -2.29 1.80 3.18
CA MET A 23 -2.20 3.09 2.50
C MET A 23 -1.32 2.99 1.26
N GLY A 24 -0.15 2.37 1.36
CA GLY A 24 0.72 2.08 0.23
C GLY A 24 0.02 1.29 -0.87
N GLY A 25 -0.80 0.30 -0.52
CA GLY A 25 -1.62 -0.46 -1.47
C GLY A 25 -2.65 0.40 -2.21
N ASN A 26 -3.25 1.38 -1.54
CA ASN A 26 -4.10 2.38 -2.17
C ASN A 26 -3.26 3.28 -3.11
N MET A 27 -2.14 3.82 -2.66
CA MET A 27 -1.23 4.64 -3.49
C MET A 27 -0.67 3.87 -4.70
N MET A 28 -0.45 2.55 -4.58
CA MET A 28 -0.07 1.69 -5.73
C MET A 28 -1.11 1.70 -6.83
N ARG A 29 -2.40 1.73 -6.49
CA ARG A 29 -3.50 1.79 -7.48
C ARG A 29 -3.71 3.18 -8.04
N GLU A 30 -3.47 4.22 -7.26
CA GLU A 30 -3.62 5.62 -7.71
C GLU A 30 -2.46 6.06 -8.62
N SER A 31 -1.22 5.80 -8.21
CA SER A 31 -0.03 6.42 -8.79
C SER A 31 1.18 5.47 -8.95
N ASN A 32 1.02 4.18 -8.63
CA ASN A 32 2.16 3.27 -8.43
C ASN A 32 3.17 3.79 -7.39
N MET A 33 2.69 4.51 -6.38
CA MET A 33 3.48 5.22 -5.36
C MET A 33 4.47 6.24 -5.98
N THR A 34 4.06 6.95 -7.02
CA THR A 34 4.85 7.99 -7.68
C THR A 34 4.27 9.36 -7.35
N ALA A 35 5.08 10.24 -6.76
CA ALA A 35 4.60 11.54 -6.28
C ALA A 35 4.42 12.59 -7.39
N ASN A 36 5.29 12.59 -8.39
CA ASN A 36 5.27 13.58 -9.46
C ASN A 36 4.50 13.10 -10.71
N ILE A 37 3.42 12.36 -10.54
CA ILE A 37 2.64 11.79 -11.64
C ILE A 37 1.31 12.54 -11.83
N ALA A 38 1.04 13.00 -13.04
CA ALA A 38 -0.25 13.53 -13.46
C ALA A 38 -1.14 12.41 -14.02
N GLN A 39 -2.45 12.51 -13.82
CA GLN A 39 -3.41 11.53 -14.32
C GLN A 39 -3.29 11.35 -15.85
N ARG A 40 -3.10 10.12 -16.28
CA ARG A 40 -2.91 9.77 -17.69
C ARG A 40 -4.11 10.19 -18.55
N GLY A 41 -3.81 10.84 -19.68
CA GLY A 41 -4.83 11.27 -20.65
C GLY A 41 -5.61 12.54 -20.25
N MET A 42 -5.32 13.14 -19.10
CA MET A 42 -5.97 14.39 -18.65
C MET A 42 -5.12 15.63 -18.92
N THR A 43 -3.87 15.46 -19.32
CA THR A 43 -2.96 16.53 -19.72
C THR A 43 -2.08 16.09 -20.88
N THR A 44 -1.59 17.03 -21.69
CA THR A 44 -0.60 16.81 -22.74
C THR A 44 0.83 17.01 -22.27
N LEU A 45 1.02 17.57 -21.06
CA LEU A 45 2.32 17.77 -20.44
C LEU A 45 2.88 16.44 -19.94
N THR A 46 4.18 16.29 -19.97
CA THR A 46 4.87 15.23 -19.23
C THR A 46 4.72 15.45 -17.72
N ASP A 47 4.92 14.41 -16.91
CA ASP A 47 4.83 14.52 -15.46
C ASP A 47 5.75 15.62 -14.88
N ALA A 48 6.97 15.75 -15.43
CA ALA A 48 7.93 16.77 -15.03
C ALA A 48 7.48 18.18 -15.42
N GLU A 49 6.99 18.36 -16.66
CA GLU A 49 6.48 19.65 -17.15
C GLU A 49 5.23 20.08 -16.37
N TYR A 50 4.32 19.14 -16.08
CA TYR A 50 3.12 19.41 -15.29
C TYR A 50 3.48 19.87 -13.87
N THR A 51 4.41 19.16 -13.22
CA THR A 51 4.91 19.53 -11.89
C THR A 51 5.55 20.93 -11.89
N ALA A 52 6.45 21.21 -12.83
CA ALA A 52 7.09 22.53 -12.95
C ALA A 52 6.09 23.66 -13.24
N ALA A 53 5.08 23.39 -14.07
CA ALA A 53 4.02 24.35 -14.36
C ALA A 53 3.11 24.60 -13.15
N ALA A 54 2.82 23.57 -12.35
CA ALA A 54 2.09 23.70 -11.10
C ALA A 54 2.85 24.53 -10.06
N ASP A 55 4.13 24.23 -9.86
CA ASP A 55 4.99 24.94 -8.90
C ASP A 55 5.17 26.41 -9.26
N SER A 56 5.33 26.73 -10.54
CA SER A 56 5.50 28.10 -11.04
C SER A 56 4.18 28.88 -11.16
N GLY A 57 3.03 28.21 -11.08
CA GLY A 57 1.72 28.81 -11.33
C GLY A 57 1.43 29.06 -12.82
N ALA A 58 2.15 28.38 -13.73
CA ALA A 58 1.92 28.48 -15.17
C ALA A 58 0.64 27.77 -15.63
N ILE A 59 0.07 26.88 -14.79
CA ILE A 59 -1.22 26.25 -14.99
C ILE A 59 -2.14 26.50 -13.79
N ASP A 60 -3.45 26.40 -14.00
CA ASP A 60 -4.40 26.39 -12.89
C ASP A 60 -4.48 24.98 -12.26
N PHE A 61 -3.38 24.58 -11.58
CA PHE A 61 -3.26 23.30 -10.92
C PHE A 61 -4.48 22.95 -10.05
N THR A 62 -5.07 23.95 -9.44
CA THR A 62 -6.16 23.76 -8.48
C THR A 62 -7.47 23.36 -9.15
N HIS A 63 -7.81 23.95 -10.32
CA HIS A 63 -9.12 23.74 -10.97
C HIS A 63 -9.06 22.96 -12.30
N ASP A 64 -7.93 22.39 -12.65
CA ASP A 64 -7.76 21.66 -13.91
C ASP A 64 -8.38 20.25 -13.95
N ALA A 65 -8.92 19.77 -12.81
CA ALA A 65 -9.49 18.44 -12.63
C ALA A 65 -8.56 17.24 -12.95
N VAL A 66 -7.24 17.48 -13.07
CA VAL A 66 -6.22 16.44 -13.27
C VAL A 66 -5.87 15.83 -11.92
N GLY A 67 -6.00 14.51 -11.76
CA GLY A 67 -5.50 13.80 -10.59
C GLY A 67 -3.98 13.89 -10.51
N TYR A 68 -3.42 14.10 -9.31
CA TYR A 68 -1.98 14.31 -9.16
C TYR A 68 -1.40 13.63 -7.92
N GLY A 69 -0.23 13.05 -8.09
CA GLY A 69 0.62 12.56 -7.03
C GLY A 69 0.18 11.24 -6.39
N LEU A 70 0.71 10.95 -5.20
CA LEU A 70 0.58 9.66 -4.51
C LEU A 70 -0.86 9.19 -4.36
N CYS A 71 -1.78 10.08 -4.00
CA CYS A 71 -3.20 9.79 -3.79
C CYS A 71 -4.09 10.32 -4.92
N GLN A 72 -3.52 10.70 -6.07
CA GLN A 72 -4.24 11.26 -7.22
C GLN A 72 -5.24 12.36 -6.81
N TRP A 73 -4.79 13.32 -5.97
CA TRP A 73 -5.62 14.44 -5.55
C TRP A 73 -6.21 15.17 -6.76
N THR A 74 -7.52 15.17 -6.87
CA THR A 74 -8.26 15.72 -8.02
C THR A 74 -9.17 16.87 -7.61
N TYR A 75 -9.80 16.75 -6.42
CA TYR A 75 -10.76 17.74 -5.96
C TYR A 75 -10.09 19.07 -5.63
N TYR A 76 -10.68 20.17 -6.09
CA TYR A 76 -10.01 21.49 -6.08
C TYR A 76 -9.54 21.94 -4.69
N THR A 77 -10.31 21.70 -3.62
CA THR A 77 -9.90 22.10 -2.26
C THR A 77 -8.70 21.29 -1.77
N ARG A 78 -8.62 20.01 -2.11
CA ARG A 78 -7.49 19.16 -1.75
C ARG A 78 -6.23 19.53 -2.53
N LYS A 79 -6.36 19.82 -3.84
CA LYS A 79 -5.23 20.31 -4.67
C LYS A 79 -4.74 21.66 -4.21
N GLN A 80 -5.63 22.59 -3.86
CA GLN A 80 -5.27 23.88 -3.28
C GLN A 80 -4.49 23.70 -1.97
N ALA A 81 -5.00 22.87 -1.06
CA ALA A 81 -4.34 22.61 0.22
C ALA A 81 -2.97 21.95 0.05
N LEU A 82 -2.81 21.02 -0.90
CA LEU A 82 -1.51 20.43 -1.25
C LEU A 82 -0.53 21.48 -1.77
N LEU A 83 -0.96 22.34 -2.70
CA LEU A 83 -0.12 23.41 -3.27
C LEU A 83 0.29 24.44 -2.21
N GLU A 84 -0.63 24.86 -1.35
CA GLU A 84 -0.35 25.77 -0.23
C GLU A 84 0.63 25.14 0.77
N TYR A 85 0.43 23.85 1.07
CA TYR A 85 1.33 23.10 1.95
C TYR A 85 2.73 23.01 1.36
N ALA A 86 2.89 22.64 0.08
CA ALA A 86 4.18 22.60 -0.60
C ALA A 86 4.87 23.96 -0.56
N LYS A 87 4.15 25.04 -0.89
CA LYS A 87 4.67 26.42 -0.82
C LYS A 87 5.12 26.80 0.60
N SER A 88 4.35 26.43 1.62
CA SER A 88 4.70 26.72 3.02
C SER A 88 5.98 26.01 3.48
N MET A 89 6.28 24.85 2.86
CA MET A 89 7.50 24.07 3.12
C MET A 89 8.68 24.51 2.25
N GLY A 90 8.48 25.45 1.30
CA GLY A 90 9.50 25.82 0.30
C GLY A 90 9.87 24.65 -0.62
N SER A 91 8.92 23.74 -0.88
CA SER A 91 9.12 22.50 -1.61
C SER A 91 8.25 22.45 -2.85
N SER A 92 8.57 21.53 -3.78
CA SER A 92 7.74 21.22 -4.94
C SER A 92 6.46 20.49 -4.54
N VAL A 93 5.36 20.73 -5.27
CA VAL A 93 4.13 19.96 -5.15
C VAL A 93 4.34 18.47 -5.51
N GLY A 94 5.38 18.17 -6.32
CA GLY A 94 5.76 16.80 -6.72
C GLY A 94 6.79 16.14 -5.78
N ASP A 95 7.21 16.81 -4.71
CA ASP A 95 8.12 16.22 -3.74
C ASP A 95 7.41 15.14 -2.91
N GLU A 96 8.03 13.96 -2.85
CA GLU A 96 7.45 12.77 -2.22
C GLU A 96 7.26 12.94 -0.71
N GLY A 97 8.27 13.51 -0.03
CA GLY A 97 8.19 13.77 1.41
C GLY A 97 7.10 14.79 1.73
N THR A 98 6.98 15.83 0.92
CA THR A 98 5.91 16.83 1.02
C THR A 98 4.53 16.19 0.89
N GLN A 99 4.34 15.29 -0.09
CA GLN A 99 3.05 14.63 -0.29
C GLN A 99 2.70 13.62 0.81
N VAL A 100 3.68 12.87 1.32
CA VAL A 100 3.44 11.97 2.48
C VAL A 100 3.05 12.78 3.71
N ASN A 101 3.76 13.86 4.00
CA ASN A 101 3.44 14.72 5.14
C ASN A 101 2.09 15.43 4.98
N PHE A 102 1.75 15.83 3.75
CA PHE A 102 0.43 16.39 3.45
C PHE A 102 -0.69 15.35 3.65
N CYS A 103 -0.50 14.12 3.17
CA CYS A 103 -1.44 13.01 3.40
C CYS A 103 -1.67 12.79 4.91
N LEU A 104 -0.62 12.73 5.72
CA LEU A 104 -0.70 12.60 7.17
C LEU A 104 -1.43 13.79 7.82
N LYS A 105 -1.14 15.02 7.37
CA LYS A 105 -1.83 16.24 7.84
C LYS A 105 -3.33 16.19 7.52
N GLU A 106 -3.67 15.82 6.27
CA GLU A 106 -5.06 15.74 5.80
C GLU A 106 -5.84 14.67 6.59
N LEU A 107 -5.25 13.47 6.78
CA LEU A 107 -5.87 12.40 7.57
C LEU A 107 -6.15 12.82 9.01
N ARG A 108 -5.23 13.50 9.66
CA ARG A 108 -5.40 13.98 11.05
C ARG A 108 -6.43 15.10 11.17
N GLY A 109 -6.47 16.02 10.20
CA GLY A 109 -7.34 17.19 10.24
C GLY A 109 -8.75 16.90 9.72
N GLU A 110 -8.85 16.28 8.55
CA GLU A 110 -10.11 16.14 7.81
C GLU A 110 -10.79 14.77 8.02
N TYR A 111 -10.01 13.75 8.46
CA TYR A 111 -10.51 12.38 8.64
C TYR A 111 -10.16 11.80 10.02
N PRO A 112 -10.49 12.47 11.14
CA PRO A 112 -10.01 12.08 12.47
C PRO A 112 -10.43 10.66 12.88
N ALA A 113 -11.63 10.21 12.54
CA ALA A 113 -12.10 8.85 12.85
C ALA A 113 -11.35 7.77 12.04
N LEU A 114 -10.97 8.06 10.79
CA LEU A 114 -10.12 7.17 10.01
C LEU A 114 -8.70 7.19 10.58
N TRP A 115 -8.17 8.37 10.91
CA TRP A 115 -6.84 8.50 11.51
C TRP A 115 -6.71 7.68 12.80
N GLU A 116 -7.64 7.81 13.73
CA GLU A 116 -7.66 7.03 14.98
C GLU A 116 -7.62 5.52 14.68
N TYR A 117 -8.40 5.06 13.70
CA TYR A 117 -8.37 3.66 13.29
C TYR A 117 -7.00 3.26 12.71
N LEU A 118 -6.37 4.09 11.88
CA LEU A 118 -5.07 3.79 11.25
C LEU A 118 -3.92 3.68 12.27
N THR A 119 -4.04 4.33 13.42
CA THR A 119 -3.04 4.23 14.50
C THR A 119 -3.11 2.92 15.30
N THR A 120 -4.16 2.11 15.11
CA THR A 120 -4.39 0.86 15.85
C THR A 120 -4.72 -0.33 14.94
N ALA A 121 -4.78 -0.13 13.64
CA ALA A 121 -5.21 -1.14 12.66
C ALA A 121 -4.31 -2.39 12.67
N GLN A 122 -4.95 -3.57 12.63
CA GLN A 122 -4.31 -4.88 12.60
C GLN A 122 -4.81 -5.76 11.44
N ASP A 123 -5.82 -5.31 10.70
CA ASP A 123 -6.40 -6.00 9.54
C ASP A 123 -6.11 -5.21 8.28
N LEU A 124 -5.26 -5.75 7.41
CA LEU A 124 -4.81 -5.05 6.22
C LEU A 124 -5.94 -4.88 5.19
N TYR A 125 -6.76 -5.92 4.98
CA TYR A 125 -7.83 -5.86 3.99
C TYR A 125 -8.92 -4.84 4.38
N GLY A 126 -9.41 -4.92 5.61
CA GLY A 126 -10.39 -3.96 6.13
C GLY A 126 -9.84 -2.54 6.16
N THR A 127 -8.55 -2.38 6.47
CA THR A 127 -7.87 -1.08 6.45
C THR A 127 -7.79 -0.51 5.03
N ALA A 128 -7.37 -1.32 4.05
CA ALA A 128 -7.33 -0.89 2.65
C ALA A 128 -8.73 -0.52 2.13
N ALA A 129 -9.76 -1.26 2.53
CA ALA A 129 -11.15 -0.98 2.19
C ALA A 129 -11.64 0.34 2.80
N ARG A 130 -11.31 0.62 4.06
CA ARG A 130 -11.66 1.89 4.72
C ARG A 130 -10.98 3.08 4.07
N ILE A 131 -9.66 2.99 3.82
CA ILE A 131 -8.91 4.03 3.12
C ILE A 131 -9.54 4.30 1.75
N CYS A 132 -9.80 3.25 0.96
CA CYS A 132 -10.43 3.38 -0.35
C CYS A 132 -11.78 4.10 -0.29
N LYS A 133 -12.65 3.74 0.65
CA LYS A 133 -14.02 4.27 0.74
C LYS A 133 -14.11 5.64 1.39
N GLU A 134 -13.29 5.88 2.42
CA GLU A 134 -13.40 7.09 3.24
C GLU A 134 -12.46 8.20 2.77
N TYR A 135 -11.26 7.87 2.27
CA TYR A 135 -10.23 8.83 1.91
C TYR A 135 -10.06 9.00 0.40
N GLU A 136 -9.84 7.91 -0.36
CA GLU A 136 -9.59 7.98 -1.81
C GLU A 136 -10.85 8.25 -2.61
N ARG A 137 -11.96 7.55 -2.31
CA ARG A 137 -13.28 7.67 -2.94
C ARG A 137 -13.25 7.57 -4.47
N PRO A 138 -12.57 6.56 -5.04
CA PRO A 138 -12.48 6.40 -6.47
C PRO A 138 -13.84 6.03 -7.09
N ALA A 139 -14.01 6.25 -8.40
CA ALA A 139 -15.20 5.84 -9.13
C ALA A 139 -15.41 4.31 -9.10
N VAL A 140 -14.30 3.54 -9.07
CA VAL A 140 -14.32 2.07 -8.94
C VAL A 140 -13.42 1.67 -7.78
N ASN A 141 -13.98 0.99 -6.80
CA ASN A 141 -13.28 0.74 -5.53
C ASN A 141 -12.09 -0.24 -5.65
N ASN A 142 -12.19 -1.32 -6.44
CA ASN A 142 -11.14 -2.34 -6.61
C ASN A 142 -10.41 -2.70 -5.30
N ILE A 143 -11.17 -2.96 -4.22
CA ILE A 143 -10.63 -3.15 -2.86
C ILE A 143 -9.63 -4.31 -2.80
N ALA A 144 -9.93 -5.42 -3.50
CA ALA A 144 -9.05 -6.58 -3.53
C ALA A 144 -7.67 -6.24 -4.09
N ASP A 145 -7.60 -5.51 -5.21
CA ASP A 145 -6.32 -5.10 -5.81
C ASP A 145 -5.50 -4.20 -4.86
N ARG A 146 -6.18 -3.29 -4.15
CA ARG A 146 -5.54 -2.39 -3.17
C ARG A 146 -5.00 -3.18 -1.98
N ALA A 147 -5.78 -4.11 -1.46
CA ALA A 147 -5.36 -4.98 -0.36
C ALA A 147 -4.22 -5.92 -0.79
N ASN A 148 -4.28 -6.49 -2.00
CA ASN A 148 -3.22 -7.33 -2.54
C ASN A 148 -1.90 -6.56 -2.68
N ALA A 149 -1.95 -5.35 -3.21
CA ALA A 149 -0.77 -4.49 -3.30
C ALA A 149 -0.21 -4.16 -1.90
N GLY A 150 -1.07 -3.85 -0.94
CA GLY A 150 -0.68 -3.61 0.45
C GLY A 150 -0.06 -4.84 1.11
N ASN A 151 -0.63 -6.03 0.89
CA ASN A 151 -0.07 -7.29 1.37
C ASN A 151 1.33 -7.55 0.79
N ALA A 152 1.52 -7.33 -0.52
CA ALA A 152 2.82 -7.47 -1.15
C ALA A 152 3.87 -6.52 -0.52
N LEU A 153 3.48 -5.28 -0.21
CA LEU A 153 4.34 -4.34 0.50
C LEU A 153 4.66 -4.81 1.92
N TYR A 154 3.68 -5.34 2.66
CA TYR A 154 3.92 -5.85 4.01
C TYR A 154 4.81 -7.09 4.00
N MET A 155 4.62 -8.02 3.06
CA MET A 155 5.50 -9.18 2.90
C MET A 155 6.95 -8.79 2.57
N GLN A 156 7.12 -7.70 1.82
CA GLN A 156 8.45 -7.23 1.45
C GLN A 156 9.14 -6.42 2.55
N TYR A 157 8.40 -5.56 3.25
CA TYR A 157 8.96 -4.54 4.14
C TYR A 157 8.48 -4.64 5.59
N GLY A 158 7.51 -5.53 5.89
CA GLY A 158 6.83 -5.59 7.18
C GLY A 158 7.78 -5.70 8.37
N SER A 159 8.76 -6.62 8.32
CA SER A 159 9.73 -6.78 9.41
C SER A 159 10.54 -5.50 9.70
N GLN A 160 10.89 -4.74 8.65
CA GLN A 160 11.59 -3.46 8.81
C GLN A 160 10.67 -2.39 9.39
N LEU A 161 9.41 -2.36 8.95
CA LEU A 161 8.42 -1.41 9.45
C LEU A 161 8.02 -1.71 10.90
N ASP A 162 7.94 -3.00 11.27
CA ASP A 162 7.68 -3.42 12.65
C ASP A 162 8.82 -3.01 13.59
N ALA A 163 10.08 -3.15 13.16
CA ALA A 163 11.24 -2.67 13.91
C ALA A 163 11.23 -1.13 14.05
N ILE A 164 10.86 -0.40 13.00
CA ILE A 164 10.72 1.06 13.04
C ILE A 164 9.61 1.47 14.02
N ALA A 165 8.48 0.77 14.02
CA ALA A 165 7.36 1.03 14.93
C ALA A 165 7.72 0.75 16.39
N ALA A 166 8.57 -0.27 16.65
CA ALA A 166 9.11 -0.59 17.96
C ALA A 166 10.19 0.39 18.45
N GLY A 167 10.72 1.24 17.58
CA GLY A 167 11.82 2.17 17.90
C GLY A 167 13.22 1.55 17.79
N ASP A 168 13.33 0.35 17.22
CA ASP A 168 14.57 -0.43 17.17
C ASP A 168 15.48 -0.11 15.96
N ALA A 169 15.02 0.72 15.01
CA ALA A 169 15.73 1.00 13.77
C ALA A 169 15.93 2.50 13.51
N GLU A 170 17.18 2.93 13.52
CA GLU A 170 17.55 4.34 13.27
C GLU A 170 17.58 4.70 11.76
N THR A 171 17.87 3.77 10.86
CA THR A 171 17.78 3.95 9.40
C THR A 171 17.52 2.61 8.69
N ALA A 172 16.44 2.48 7.96
CA ALA A 172 16.27 1.40 7.01
C ALA A 172 16.84 1.86 5.65
N GLU A 173 18.02 1.37 5.25
CA GLU A 173 18.51 1.50 3.89
C GLU A 173 17.70 0.57 2.97
N ASP A 174 17.30 1.09 1.79
CA ASP A 174 16.59 0.31 0.78
C ASP A 174 17.52 -0.75 0.16
N PRO A 175 17.19 -2.05 0.23
CA PRO A 175 18.00 -3.10 -0.37
C PRO A 175 18.01 -3.10 -1.91
N SER A 176 17.25 -2.21 -2.58
CA SER A 176 17.17 -2.15 -4.04
C SER A 176 18.33 -1.42 -4.73
N GLY A 177 19.29 -0.86 -3.98
CA GLY A 177 20.46 -0.14 -4.47
C GLY A 177 21.74 -0.99 -4.66
N ALA A 178 21.68 -2.31 -4.59
CA ALA A 178 22.85 -3.14 -4.80
C ALA A 178 23.15 -3.32 -6.30
N ASP A 179 24.20 -2.66 -6.72
CA ASP A 179 24.90 -2.79 -8.01
C ASP A 179 25.08 -4.27 -8.41
N SER A 180 24.77 -4.54 -9.68
CA SER A 180 24.92 -5.87 -10.30
C SER A 180 26.38 -6.19 -10.61
N SER A 181 27.19 -6.46 -9.57
CA SER A 181 28.51 -7.06 -9.74
C SER A 181 28.95 -7.81 -8.48
N LEU A 182 28.45 -9.02 -8.28
CA LEU A 182 29.18 -10.07 -7.57
C LEU A 182 28.71 -11.44 -8.07
N SER A 183 29.60 -12.04 -8.86
CA SER A 183 29.58 -13.44 -9.23
C SER A 183 29.82 -14.32 -7.99
N GLY A 184 28.95 -15.31 -7.78
CA GLY A 184 29.27 -16.60 -7.19
C GLY A 184 29.33 -16.70 -5.69
N ALA A 185 28.26 -17.22 -5.12
CA ALA A 185 28.30 -18.37 -4.18
C ALA A 185 26.84 -18.73 -3.85
N GLY A 186 26.46 -19.97 -4.15
CA GLY A 186 25.12 -20.51 -3.83
C GLY A 186 24.88 -20.50 -2.32
N GLY A 187 23.87 -19.78 -1.92
CA GLY A 187 23.21 -19.83 -0.64
C GLY A 187 21.73 -19.76 -0.93
N GLU A 188 21.03 -20.90 -0.88
CA GLU A 188 19.57 -20.93 -0.85
C GLU A 188 19.12 -20.12 0.36
N SER A 189 18.72 -18.88 0.13
CA SER A 189 17.92 -18.15 1.09
C SER A 189 16.58 -18.88 1.16
N SER A 190 16.40 -19.73 2.17
CA SER A 190 15.13 -20.33 2.50
C SER A 190 14.16 -19.19 2.85
N ARG A 191 13.32 -18.78 1.89
CA ARG A 191 12.17 -17.95 2.19
C ARG A 191 11.33 -18.73 3.19
N SER A 192 11.29 -18.28 4.45
CA SER A 192 10.37 -18.85 5.42
C SER A 192 8.96 -18.66 4.89
N LEU A 193 8.19 -19.73 4.83
CA LEU A 193 6.78 -19.67 4.45
C LEU A 193 6.01 -18.84 5.49
N PRO A 194 4.92 -18.18 5.11
CA PRO A 194 4.04 -17.48 6.05
C PRO A 194 3.55 -18.41 7.17
N GLY A 195 3.22 -17.83 8.30
CA GLY A 195 2.70 -18.59 9.45
C GLY A 195 1.42 -19.36 9.13
N THR A 196 1.08 -20.33 9.98
CA THR A 196 -0.15 -21.12 9.83
C THR A 196 -1.38 -20.22 10.01
N VAL A 197 -2.31 -20.28 9.04
CA VAL A 197 -3.58 -19.52 9.08
C VAL A 197 -4.75 -20.48 9.31
N ARG A 198 -5.65 -20.09 10.24
CA ARG A 198 -6.90 -20.78 10.58
C ARG A 198 -8.10 -19.86 10.35
N ASP A 199 -9.28 -20.46 10.33
CA ASP A 199 -10.53 -19.71 10.27
C ASP A 199 -10.67 -18.75 11.46
N GLY A 200 -11.04 -17.51 11.17
CA GLY A 200 -11.17 -16.45 12.16
C GLY A 200 -9.87 -15.72 12.55
N ASP A 201 -8.71 -16.16 12.04
CA ASP A 201 -7.46 -15.45 12.25
C ASP A 201 -7.54 -14.06 11.61
N LYS A 202 -7.07 -13.04 12.36
CA LYS A 202 -6.98 -11.64 11.92
C LYS A 202 -5.52 -11.20 11.74
N THR A 203 -4.70 -12.11 11.24
CA THR A 203 -3.28 -11.87 11.00
C THR A 203 -3.05 -11.34 9.57
N PRO A 204 -1.91 -10.69 9.30
CA PRO A 204 -1.54 -10.30 7.94
C PRO A 204 -1.53 -11.46 6.96
N GLU A 205 -1.09 -12.63 7.40
CA GLU A 205 -1.07 -13.86 6.62
C GLU A 205 -2.48 -14.31 6.22
N ALA A 206 -3.47 -14.15 7.10
CA ALA A 206 -4.87 -14.46 6.79
C ALA A 206 -5.43 -13.50 5.72
N GLY A 207 -5.08 -12.22 5.81
CA GLY A 207 -5.41 -11.23 4.78
C GLY A 207 -4.76 -11.55 3.44
N TYR A 208 -3.47 -11.90 3.44
CA TYR A 208 -2.74 -12.30 2.24
C TYR A 208 -3.32 -13.57 1.61
N LEU A 209 -3.62 -14.58 2.42
CA LEU A 209 -4.25 -15.81 1.97
C LEU A 209 -5.61 -15.56 1.32
N SER A 210 -6.44 -14.72 1.94
CA SER A 210 -7.74 -14.32 1.38
C SER A 210 -7.58 -13.66 0.01
N ALA A 211 -6.59 -12.79 -0.15
CA ALA A 211 -6.28 -12.13 -1.40
C ALA A 211 -5.81 -13.11 -2.49
N LEU A 212 -4.97 -14.09 -2.14
CA LEU A 212 -4.54 -15.15 -3.07
C LEU A 212 -5.74 -16.00 -3.53
N PHE A 213 -6.67 -16.33 -2.64
CA PHE A 213 -7.86 -17.08 -3.00
C PHE A 213 -8.79 -16.31 -3.93
N VAL A 214 -8.95 -14.99 -3.73
CA VAL A 214 -9.68 -14.13 -4.69
C VAL A 214 -9.02 -14.17 -6.07
N ASN A 215 -7.68 -14.11 -6.15
CA ASN A 215 -6.96 -14.22 -7.42
C ASN A 215 -7.10 -15.62 -8.08
N LEU A 216 -7.29 -16.66 -7.28
CA LEU A 216 -7.58 -18.01 -7.75
C LEU A 216 -9.06 -18.22 -8.14
N GLY A 217 -9.88 -17.16 -8.06
CA GLY A 217 -11.30 -17.18 -8.46
C GLY A 217 -12.27 -17.59 -7.37
N TYR A 218 -11.86 -17.63 -6.11
CA TYR A 218 -12.74 -17.93 -4.97
C TYR A 218 -13.46 -16.68 -4.47
N ASP A 219 -14.72 -16.80 -4.09
CA ASP A 219 -15.47 -15.74 -3.40
C ASP A 219 -15.32 -15.88 -1.87
N VAL A 220 -14.17 -15.43 -1.35
CA VAL A 220 -13.85 -15.52 0.08
C VAL A 220 -14.85 -14.75 0.96
N LEU A 221 -15.48 -13.71 0.44
CA LEU A 221 -16.47 -12.92 1.18
C LEU A 221 -17.79 -13.65 1.37
N TRP A 222 -18.18 -14.49 0.40
CA TRP A 222 -19.42 -15.26 0.43
C TRP A 222 -19.20 -16.63 1.06
N ASP A 223 -18.18 -17.36 0.62
CA ASP A 223 -17.94 -18.75 1.03
C ASP A 223 -17.16 -18.86 2.34
N GLY A 224 -16.45 -17.81 2.72
CA GLY A 224 -15.53 -17.80 3.87
C GLY A 224 -14.18 -18.44 3.55
N LEU A 225 -13.13 -17.96 4.20
CA LEU A 225 -11.75 -18.41 3.95
C LEU A 225 -11.58 -19.93 4.19
N ARG A 226 -12.23 -20.46 5.23
CA ARG A 226 -12.14 -21.89 5.55
C ARG A 226 -12.70 -22.79 4.46
N ALA A 227 -13.85 -22.43 3.91
CA ALA A 227 -14.47 -23.20 2.83
C ALA A 227 -13.61 -23.16 1.56
N CYS A 228 -13.06 -21.99 1.22
CA CYS A 228 -12.12 -21.83 0.11
C CYS A 228 -10.87 -22.70 0.29
N LEU A 229 -10.31 -22.73 1.52
CA LEU A 229 -9.17 -23.59 1.85
C LEU A 229 -9.48 -25.07 1.66
N ILE A 230 -10.61 -25.54 2.20
CA ILE A 230 -11.04 -26.94 2.08
C ILE A 230 -11.19 -27.33 0.61
N ASP A 231 -11.86 -26.51 -0.19
CA ASP A 231 -12.04 -26.77 -1.61
C ASP A 231 -10.70 -26.77 -2.38
N PHE A 232 -9.83 -25.82 -2.12
CA PHE A 232 -8.49 -25.77 -2.73
C PHE A 232 -7.66 -27.01 -2.35
N GLN A 233 -7.62 -27.35 -1.07
CA GLN A 233 -6.89 -28.51 -0.56
C GLN A 233 -7.40 -29.81 -1.21
N SER A 234 -8.71 -29.96 -1.28
CA SER A 234 -9.35 -31.12 -1.95
C SER A 234 -8.96 -31.21 -3.42
N LYS A 235 -9.00 -30.08 -4.17
CA LYS A 235 -8.67 -30.04 -5.59
C LYS A 235 -7.18 -30.26 -5.87
N THR A 236 -6.32 -29.97 -4.90
CA THR A 236 -4.87 -30.06 -5.03
C THR A 236 -4.26 -31.28 -4.35
N GLY A 237 -5.08 -32.18 -3.80
CA GLY A 237 -4.66 -33.45 -3.19
C GLY A 237 -3.99 -33.27 -1.84
N LEU A 238 -4.32 -32.21 -1.11
CA LEU A 238 -3.91 -31.98 0.27
C LEU A 238 -5.00 -32.45 1.26
N ASP A 239 -4.63 -32.61 2.52
CA ASP A 239 -5.61 -32.85 3.58
C ASP A 239 -6.54 -31.64 3.70
N ALA A 240 -7.82 -31.82 3.49
CA ALA A 240 -8.82 -30.74 3.44
C ALA A 240 -9.30 -30.34 4.85
N ASP A 241 -8.38 -29.87 5.68
CA ASP A 241 -8.64 -29.52 7.09
C ASP A 241 -9.06 -28.04 7.26
N GLY A 242 -8.93 -27.23 6.20
CA GLY A 242 -9.22 -25.80 6.22
C GLY A 242 -8.18 -24.98 7.00
N ILE A 243 -6.95 -25.50 7.14
CA ILE A 243 -5.82 -24.85 7.79
C ILE A 243 -4.73 -24.61 6.75
N CYS A 244 -4.29 -23.37 6.57
CA CYS A 244 -3.19 -23.06 5.70
C CYS A 244 -1.85 -23.21 6.43
N GLY A 245 -1.34 -24.42 6.49
CA GLY A 245 -0.01 -24.75 6.96
C GLY A 245 1.03 -24.72 5.82
N GLU A 246 2.25 -25.14 6.13
CA GLU A 246 3.40 -25.12 5.22
C GLU A 246 3.13 -25.78 3.85
N LYS A 247 2.49 -26.96 3.84
CA LYS A 247 2.16 -27.69 2.61
C LYS A 247 1.17 -26.91 1.74
N THR A 248 0.15 -26.32 2.37
CA THR A 248 -0.86 -25.52 1.69
C THR A 248 -0.27 -24.24 1.14
N TRP A 249 0.55 -23.53 1.91
CA TRP A 249 1.29 -22.36 1.43
C TRP A 249 2.18 -22.68 0.23
N SER A 250 2.99 -23.74 0.33
CA SER A 250 3.85 -24.17 -0.77
C SER A 250 3.06 -24.43 -2.05
N LYS A 251 1.87 -25.02 -1.93
CA LYS A 251 1.01 -25.33 -3.09
C LYS A 251 0.39 -24.08 -3.69
N ILE A 252 -0.04 -23.12 -2.87
CA ILE A 252 -0.64 -21.84 -3.34
C ILE A 252 0.40 -20.98 -4.06
N LEU A 253 1.62 -20.87 -3.49
CA LEU A 253 2.66 -19.98 -4.01
C LEU A 253 3.36 -20.52 -5.27
N ASN A 254 3.20 -21.82 -5.57
CA ASN A 254 3.76 -22.48 -6.76
C ASN A 254 2.70 -22.80 -7.83
N ASN A 255 1.50 -22.29 -7.70
CA ASN A 255 0.40 -22.46 -8.65
C ASN A 255 0.22 -21.21 -9.49
#